data_f7b1574452fe372c0de2026c7d101afb
#
_entry.id   f7b1574452fe372c0de2026c7d101afb
#
_cell.length_a   1.000
_cell.length_b   1.000
_cell.length_c   1.000
_cell.angle_alpha   90.00
_cell.angle_beta   90.00
_cell.angle_gamma   90.00
#
_symmetry.space_group_name_H-M   'P 1'
#
loop_
_entity.id
_entity.type
_entity.pdbx_description
1 polymer ?
#
loop_
_entity_poly.entity_id
_entity_poly.type
_entity_poly.pdbx_seq_one_letter_code
_entity_poly.pdbx_strand_id
1 'polypeptide(L)'
;MSDAAFDSVSVNPPANGAGSGDDFSVPVPRPKTSIFKLVGEVLDHGGPGYLQFAITNICNADCGFCGFARSQFDPKKRRSVTLQEAKDVIDIAVRNHIGYLLFVGGEPLVHRDLRAMVRYAARKGIKPMICTNGGLWTEENMKALASDGLSSVIMSIDAHDIAAHEKNRGLKDVCAKIRRANEFFLSLGVQTTASITASKLIEDYDKLPAFLESLGFENCTFSYPLTDLKSSYLSFSEGGLVSFTKDELYEVFEKIKRMKHRSGYPVVNPTESLDEMQRHLRGETEQFGCLGGFKYFYLDWHLNLYRCHFWETPMCNVYEWDESKLVRDGCTRCMIDCYRDPSVLQFVAVSVMDTWKALKQGQFLRAARHVFDRRNLTSIKAVAEDFKWVTKV
;
A
#
# COMPACT_ATOMS: atom_id res chain seq x y z
N MET A 1 17.96 23.30 -13.60
CA MET A 1 16.64 23.59 -14.19
C MET A 1 15.81 24.16 -13.06
N SER A 2 15.28 25.35 -13.23
CA SER A 2 14.64 26.16 -12.19
C SER A 2 13.35 25.51 -11.66
N ASP A 3 13.04 25.75 -10.39
CA ASP A 3 11.82 25.33 -9.68
C ASP A 3 10.52 25.64 -10.43
N ALA A 4 10.54 26.64 -11.31
CA ALA A 4 9.41 27.03 -12.16
C ALA A 4 8.88 25.96 -13.14
N ALA A 5 9.64 24.89 -13.42
CA ALA A 5 9.19 23.85 -14.35
C ALA A 5 8.28 22.79 -13.67
N PHE A 6 8.27 22.71 -12.34
CA PHE A 6 7.38 21.81 -11.60
C PHE A 6 6.12 22.51 -11.08
N ASP A 7 6.16 23.80 -10.81
CA ASP A 7 4.96 24.58 -10.47
C ASP A 7 3.96 24.68 -11.62
N SER A 8 4.39 24.34 -12.86
CA SER A 8 3.54 24.32 -14.05
C SER A 8 3.10 22.91 -14.49
N VAL A 9 3.38 21.84 -13.73
CA VAL A 9 2.67 20.57 -13.88
C VAL A 9 1.26 20.79 -13.30
N SER A 10 0.47 21.59 -14.01
CA SER A 10 -0.96 21.63 -13.79
C SER A 10 -1.45 20.20 -14.00
N VAL A 11 -2.01 19.59 -12.95
CA VAL A 11 -2.91 18.46 -13.08
C VAL A 11 -4.17 19.02 -13.73
N ASN A 12 -4.02 19.53 -14.95
CA ASN A 12 -5.17 19.88 -15.76
C ASN A 12 -5.90 18.57 -16.02
N PRO A 13 -7.21 18.52 -15.79
CA PRO A 13 -8.00 17.40 -16.28
C PRO A 13 -7.64 17.23 -17.76
N PRO A 14 -7.56 15.99 -18.27
CA PRO A 14 -7.32 15.77 -19.69
C PRO A 14 -8.27 16.69 -20.44
N ALA A 15 -7.74 17.54 -21.30
CA ALA A 15 -8.55 18.39 -22.15
C ALA A 15 -9.58 17.47 -22.82
N ASN A 16 -10.85 17.60 -22.44
CA ASN A 16 -12.00 16.87 -22.92
C ASN A 16 -11.67 15.66 -23.80
N GLY A 17 -11.54 14.44 -23.19
CA GLY A 17 -11.87 13.18 -23.83
C GLY A 17 -11.23 12.79 -25.17
N ALA A 18 -10.11 13.34 -25.57
CA ALA A 18 -9.43 12.89 -26.79
C ALA A 18 -8.77 11.52 -26.55
N GLY A 19 -9.54 10.44 -26.65
CA GLY A 19 -9.03 9.08 -26.74
C GLY A 19 -9.60 8.00 -25.85
N SER A 20 -10.36 8.30 -24.77
CA SER A 20 -10.82 7.24 -23.85
C SER A 20 -12.26 6.78 -24.04
N GLY A 21 -13.10 7.53 -24.75
CA GLY A 21 -14.54 7.26 -24.85
C GLY A 21 -15.30 7.34 -23.49
N ASP A 22 -14.64 7.74 -22.42
CA ASP A 22 -15.20 7.80 -21.08
C ASP A 22 -15.94 9.13 -20.84
N ASP A 23 -17.18 9.04 -20.42
CA ASP A 23 -17.96 10.17 -19.94
C ASP A 23 -17.67 10.42 -18.46
N PHE A 24 -16.83 11.44 -18.18
CA PHE A 24 -16.48 11.84 -16.82
C PHE A 24 -17.57 12.64 -16.09
N SER A 25 -18.69 12.97 -16.74
CA SER A 25 -19.83 13.63 -16.12
C SER A 25 -20.64 12.68 -15.22
N VAL A 26 -20.61 11.36 -15.50
CA VAL A 26 -21.33 10.36 -14.75
C VAL A 26 -20.45 9.76 -13.66
N PRO A 27 -20.80 9.88 -12.36
CA PRO A 27 -20.02 9.29 -11.28
C PRO A 27 -19.94 7.75 -11.37
N VAL A 28 -18.82 7.19 -10.95
CA VAL A 28 -18.65 5.74 -10.78
C VAL A 28 -18.74 5.43 -9.28
N PRO A 29 -19.68 4.55 -8.86
CA PRO A 29 -19.74 4.18 -7.46
C PRO A 29 -18.49 3.41 -7.03
N ARG A 30 -18.10 3.58 -5.77
CA ARG A 30 -17.02 2.78 -5.19
C ARG A 30 -17.39 1.30 -5.22
N PRO A 31 -16.47 0.41 -5.61
CA PRO A 31 -16.73 -1.01 -5.63
C PRO A 31 -17.10 -1.55 -4.25
N LYS A 32 -18.20 -2.27 -4.17
CA LYS A 32 -18.65 -2.98 -2.98
C LYS A 32 -18.55 -4.48 -3.22
N THR A 33 -17.92 -5.19 -2.30
CA THR A 33 -17.86 -6.66 -2.38
C THR A 33 -19.06 -7.24 -1.61
N SER A 34 -19.96 -7.98 -2.31
CA SER A 34 -21.02 -8.68 -1.61
C SER A 34 -20.45 -9.81 -0.76
N ILE A 35 -21.14 -10.14 0.34
CA ILE A 35 -20.71 -11.24 1.23
C ILE A 35 -20.58 -12.57 0.49
N PHE A 36 -21.48 -12.86 -0.44
CA PHE A 36 -21.44 -14.09 -1.25
C PHE A 36 -20.20 -14.13 -2.15
N LYS A 37 -19.85 -13.00 -2.78
CA LYS A 37 -18.63 -12.89 -3.59
C LYS A 37 -17.39 -13.07 -2.72
N LEU A 38 -17.37 -12.45 -1.54
CA LEU A 38 -16.24 -12.57 -0.60
C LEU A 38 -16.08 -14.02 -0.12
N VAL A 39 -17.16 -14.71 0.23
CA VAL A 39 -17.12 -16.13 0.61
C VAL A 39 -16.56 -16.99 -0.54
N GLY A 40 -17.03 -16.78 -1.76
CA GLY A 40 -16.47 -17.48 -2.94
C GLY A 40 -14.98 -17.22 -3.12
N GLU A 41 -14.54 -15.95 -3.04
CA GLU A 41 -13.12 -15.59 -3.12
C GLU A 41 -12.28 -16.23 -2.00
N VAL A 42 -12.82 -16.34 -0.78
CA VAL A 42 -12.13 -17.02 0.33
C VAL A 42 -12.00 -18.51 0.06
N LEU A 43 -13.09 -19.16 -0.36
CA LEU A 43 -13.11 -20.62 -0.58
C LEU A 43 -12.21 -21.06 -1.75
N ASP A 44 -12.24 -20.34 -2.85
CA ASP A 44 -11.56 -20.76 -4.06
C ASP A 44 -10.14 -20.18 -4.18
N HIS A 45 -9.92 -18.96 -3.66
CA HIS A 45 -8.66 -18.20 -3.85
C HIS A 45 -7.99 -17.75 -2.54
N GLY A 46 -8.56 -18.02 -1.35
CA GLY A 46 -8.00 -17.58 -0.06
C GLY A 46 -8.19 -16.08 0.20
N GLY A 47 -9.23 -15.49 -0.36
CA GLY A 47 -9.57 -14.06 -0.31
C GLY A 47 -8.96 -13.25 -1.46
N PRO A 48 -9.34 -11.97 -1.58
CA PRO A 48 -8.88 -11.10 -2.67
C PRO A 48 -7.38 -10.83 -2.60
N GLY A 49 -6.76 -10.71 -3.79
CA GLY A 49 -5.37 -10.30 -3.93
C GLY A 49 -5.20 -8.77 -3.88
N TYR A 50 -3.96 -8.33 -3.72
CA TYR A 50 -3.55 -6.94 -3.65
C TYR A 50 -2.36 -6.68 -4.58
N LEU A 51 -2.50 -5.67 -5.42
CA LEU A 51 -1.46 -5.25 -6.36
C LEU A 51 -1.04 -3.80 -6.06
N GLN A 52 0.22 -3.58 -5.78
CA GLN A 52 0.84 -2.27 -5.80
C GLN A 52 1.35 -2.00 -7.20
N PHE A 53 0.80 -0.98 -7.86
CA PHE A 53 1.15 -0.63 -9.23
C PHE A 53 1.85 0.73 -9.27
N ALA A 54 3.14 0.71 -9.53
CA ALA A 54 3.93 1.91 -9.74
C ALA A 54 3.69 2.44 -11.16
N ILE A 55 2.76 3.40 -11.28
CA ILE A 55 2.36 3.96 -12.57
C ILE A 55 3.37 4.97 -13.13
N THR A 56 4.27 5.46 -12.32
CA THR A 56 5.33 6.40 -12.68
C THR A 56 6.50 6.32 -11.71
N ASN A 57 7.69 6.67 -12.17
CA ASN A 57 8.87 6.87 -11.32
C ASN A 57 9.20 8.36 -11.13
N ILE A 58 8.30 9.25 -11.55
CA ILE A 58 8.44 10.70 -11.39
C ILE A 58 7.84 11.12 -10.05
N CYS A 59 8.59 11.94 -9.28
CA CYS A 59 8.13 12.51 -8.03
C CYS A 59 8.39 14.02 -7.98
N ASN A 60 7.50 14.75 -7.30
CA ASN A 60 7.67 16.18 -7.01
C ASN A 60 8.36 16.44 -5.66
N ALA A 61 8.51 15.41 -4.81
CA ALA A 61 9.14 15.50 -3.50
C ALA A 61 10.65 15.16 -3.55
N ASP A 62 11.35 15.52 -2.47
CA ASP A 62 12.80 15.36 -2.34
C ASP A 62 13.19 14.68 -1.03
N CYS A 63 12.46 13.62 -0.67
CA CYS A 63 12.63 12.91 0.61
C CYS A 63 14.03 12.34 0.76
N GLY A 64 14.68 12.63 1.89
CA GLY A 64 16.05 12.26 2.16
C GLY A 64 16.37 10.76 2.23
N PHE A 65 15.35 9.89 2.22
CA PHE A 65 15.49 8.43 2.25
C PHE A 65 14.88 7.72 1.03
N CYS A 66 14.50 8.45 -0.02
CA CYS A 66 13.76 7.87 -1.15
C CYS A 66 14.55 7.92 -2.45
N GLY A 67 14.69 6.80 -3.14
CA GLY A 67 15.36 6.71 -4.44
C GLY A 67 14.65 7.44 -5.59
N PHE A 68 13.39 7.87 -5.39
CA PHE A 68 12.65 8.71 -6.33
C PHE A 68 12.76 10.20 -6.03
N ALA A 69 13.58 10.59 -5.05
CA ALA A 69 13.79 11.99 -4.73
C ALA A 69 14.12 12.80 -5.99
N ARG A 70 13.42 13.91 -6.18
CA ARG A 70 13.48 14.74 -7.39
C ARG A 70 14.92 15.14 -7.77
N SER A 71 15.73 15.47 -6.76
CA SER A 71 17.12 15.90 -6.95
C SER A 71 18.09 14.76 -7.27
N GLN A 72 17.74 13.52 -6.93
CA GLN A 72 18.63 12.35 -7.04
C GLN A 72 18.29 11.47 -8.25
N PHE A 73 17.04 11.47 -8.70
CA PHE A 73 16.60 10.59 -9.78
C PHE A 73 17.00 11.10 -11.16
N ASP A 74 17.69 10.25 -11.95
CA ASP A 74 18.14 10.58 -13.30
C ASP A 74 16.96 10.93 -14.22
N PRO A 75 16.87 12.17 -14.74
CA PRO A 75 15.79 12.59 -15.61
C PRO A 75 15.62 11.73 -16.87
N LYS A 76 16.71 11.11 -17.37
CA LYS A 76 16.69 10.24 -18.55
C LYS A 76 16.00 8.90 -18.31
N LYS A 77 15.84 8.50 -17.04
CA LYS A 77 15.17 7.26 -16.64
C LYS A 77 13.71 7.47 -16.26
N ARG A 78 13.20 8.71 -16.36
CA ARG A 78 11.81 9.03 -16.05
C ARG A 78 10.86 8.35 -17.02
N ARG A 79 9.87 7.65 -16.46
CA ARG A 79 8.83 6.96 -17.23
C ARG A 79 7.51 6.97 -16.47
N SER A 80 6.42 7.05 -17.23
CA SER A 80 5.06 6.78 -16.77
C SER A 80 4.43 5.76 -17.71
N VAL A 81 3.57 4.91 -17.17
CA VAL A 81 2.78 3.99 -17.99
C VAL A 81 1.79 4.77 -18.85
N THR A 82 1.40 4.23 -19.98
CA THR A 82 0.30 4.78 -20.77
C THR A 82 -1.04 4.36 -20.20
N LEU A 83 -2.12 5.09 -20.52
CA LEU A 83 -3.46 4.71 -20.12
C LEU A 83 -3.84 3.32 -20.63
N GLN A 84 -3.41 2.94 -21.84
CA GLN A 84 -3.71 1.61 -22.39
C GLN A 84 -2.98 0.51 -21.62
N GLU A 85 -1.69 0.66 -21.34
CA GLU A 85 -0.94 -0.26 -20.48
C GLU A 85 -1.62 -0.43 -19.12
N ALA A 86 -2.09 0.67 -18.51
CA ALA A 86 -2.78 0.59 -17.22
C ALA A 86 -4.13 -0.13 -17.32
N LYS A 87 -4.90 0.06 -18.39
CA LYS A 87 -6.16 -0.69 -18.62
C LYS A 87 -5.89 -2.18 -18.79
N ASP A 88 -4.87 -2.54 -19.57
CA ASP A 88 -4.46 -3.94 -19.76
C ASP A 88 -4.06 -4.60 -18.43
N VAL A 89 -3.27 -3.90 -17.62
CA VAL A 89 -2.88 -4.33 -16.26
C VAL A 89 -4.12 -4.55 -15.38
N ILE A 90 -5.07 -3.63 -15.39
CA ILE A 90 -6.31 -3.76 -14.60
C ILE A 90 -7.12 -4.98 -15.05
N ASP A 91 -7.24 -5.23 -16.35
CA ASP A 91 -7.95 -6.40 -16.87
C ASP A 91 -7.24 -7.72 -16.51
N ILE A 92 -5.90 -7.72 -16.53
CA ILE A 92 -5.10 -8.87 -16.08
C ILE A 92 -5.26 -9.07 -14.57
N ALA A 93 -5.24 -8.00 -13.78
CA ALA A 93 -5.44 -8.05 -12.33
C ALA A 93 -6.82 -8.65 -11.95
N VAL A 94 -7.88 -8.28 -12.68
CA VAL A 94 -9.22 -8.90 -12.50
C VAL A 94 -9.18 -10.41 -12.71
N ARG A 95 -8.53 -10.86 -13.79
CA ARG A 95 -8.40 -12.31 -14.10
C ARG A 95 -7.59 -13.07 -13.05
N ASN A 96 -6.67 -12.39 -12.37
CA ASN A 96 -5.82 -12.94 -11.31
C ASN A 96 -6.36 -12.66 -9.89
N HIS A 97 -7.68 -12.42 -9.76
CA HIS A 97 -8.36 -12.27 -8.46
C HIS A 97 -7.82 -11.14 -7.57
N ILE A 98 -7.33 -10.06 -8.18
CA ILE A 98 -6.94 -8.85 -7.46
C ILE A 98 -8.20 -8.05 -7.11
N GLY A 99 -8.44 -7.86 -5.82
CA GLY A 99 -9.56 -7.07 -5.32
C GLY A 99 -9.18 -5.64 -4.94
N TYR A 100 -7.89 -5.39 -4.70
CA TYR A 100 -7.35 -4.10 -4.28
C TYR A 100 -6.19 -3.69 -5.17
N LEU A 101 -6.24 -2.48 -5.71
CA LEU A 101 -5.19 -1.91 -6.55
C LEU A 101 -4.71 -0.59 -5.95
N LEU A 102 -3.48 -0.57 -5.45
CA LEU A 102 -2.83 0.64 -4.94
C LEU A 102 -1.97 1.27 -6.03
N PHE A 103 -2.37 2.44 -6.51
CA PHE A 103 -1.54 3.26 -7.37
C PHE A 103 -0.43 3.90 -6.54
N VAL A 104 0.82 3.58 -6.90
CA VAL A 104 2.05 4.03 -6.27
C VAL A 104 3.05 4.49 -7.33
N GLY A 105 4.30 4.68 -6.94
CA GLY A 105 5.42 4.99 -7.81
C GLY A 105 6.31 6.05 -7.18
N GLY A 106 6.73 7.07 -7.96
CA GLY A 106 7.22 8.31 -7.41
C GLY A 106 6.09 9.05 -6.71
N GLU A 107 5.31 9.83 -7.46
CA GLU A 107 4.06 10.43 -6.97
C GLU A 107 2.94 10.18 -7.98
N PRO A 108 1.91 9.39 -7.64
CA PRO A 108 0.83 9.08 -8.58
C PRO A 108 0.06 10.31 -9.09
N LEU A 109 -0.07 11.35 -8.26
CA LEU A 109 -0.79 12.58 -8.64
C LEU A 109 -0.10 13.38 -9.76
N VAL A 110 1.16 13.07 -10.12
CA VAL A 110 1.79 13.69 -11.31
C VAL A 110 1.34 13.01 -12.61
N HIS A 111 0.68 11.84 -12.52
CA HIS A 111 0.27 11.11 -13.70
C HIS A 111 -1.02 11.69 -14.29
N ARG A 112 -0.93 12.22 -15.51
CA ARG A 112 -2.07 12.92 -16.18
C ARG A 112 -3.33 12.05 -16.33
N ASP A 113 -3.18 10.73 -16.49
CA ASP A 113 -4.30 9.80 -16.73
C ASP A 113 -4.77 9.08 -15.47
N LEU A 114 -4.30 9.49 -14.25
CA LEU A 114 -4.64 8.81 -12.99
C LEU A 114 -6.16 8.70 -12.78
N ARG A 115 -6.94 9.75 -13.09
CA ARG A 115 -8.41 9.72 -12.99
C ARG A 115 -9.03 8.61 -13.85
N ALA A 116 -8.58 8.49 -15.11
CA ALA A 116 -9.07 7.48 -16.03
C ALA A 116 -8.71 6.05 -15.54
N MET A 117 -7.52 5.87 -14.94
CA MET A 117 -7.10 4.59 -14.36
C MET A 117 -7.94 4.23 -13.14
N VAL A 118 -8.17 5.15 -12.19
CA VAL A 118 -9.03 4.96 -11.02
C VAL A 118 -10.44 4.59 -11.45
N ARG A 119 -11.02 5.35 -12.39
CA ARG A 119 -12.35 5.11 -12.94
C ARG A 119 -12.47 3.74 -13.59
N TYR A 120 -11.47 3.35 -14.38
CA TYR A 120 -11.47 2.05 -15.04
C TYR A 120 -11.39 0.89 -14.03
N ALA A 121 -10.51 0.97 -13.03
CA ALA A 121 -10.39 -0.02 -11.97
C ALA A 121 -11.71 -0.17 -11.18
N ALA A 122 -12.34 0.96 -10.80
CA ALA A 122 -13.62 0.94 -10.10
C ALA A 122 -14.73 0.28 -10.92
N ARG A 123 -14.84 0.58 -12.23
CA ARG A 123 -15.79 -0.06 -13.14
C ARG A 123 -15.58 -1.56 -13.29
N LYS A 124 -14.33 -2.03 -13.18
CA LYS A 124 -13.99 -3.47 -13.20
C LYS A 124 -14.23 -4.16 -11.85
N GLY A 125 -14.64 -3.41 -10.82
CA GLY A 125 -14.94 -3.95 -9.50
C GLY A 125 -13.71 -4.13 -8.60
N ILE A 126 -12.53 -3.65 -9.01
CA ILE A 126 -11.34 -3.55 -8.16
C ILE A 126 -11.45 -2.27 -7.34
N LYS A 127 -11.11 -2.33 -6.06
CA LYS A 127 -11.05 -1.14 -5.19
C LYS A 127 -9.77 -0.35 -5.47
N PRO A 128 -9.85 0.83 -6.14
CA PRO A 128 -8.68 1.65 -6.40
C PRO A 128 -8.30 2.45 -5.17
N MET A 129 -7.02 2.46 -4.87
CA MET A 129 -6.40 3.19 -3.76
C MET A 129 -5.23 4.01 -4.30
N ILE A 130 -4.87 5.09 -3.62
CA ILE A 130 -3.71 5.93 -3.98
C ILE A 130 -2.81 6.09 -2.77
N CYS A 131 -1.49 5.90 -2.94
CA CYS A 131 -0.48 6.30 -1.96
C CYS A 131 0.26 7.54 -2.47
N THR A 132 0.19 8.65 -1.73
CA THR A 132 0.66 9.96 -2.17
C THR A 132 1.42 10.72 -1.08
N ASN A 133 2.28 11.62 -1.49
CA ASN A 133 2.92 12.58 -0.57
C ASN A 133 1.99 13.75 -0.16
N GLY A 134 0.82 13.88 -0.79
CA GLY A 134 -0.18 14.90 -0.46
C GLY A 134 0.10 16.31 -1.03
N GLY A 135 1.24 16.54 -1.65
CA GLY A 135 1.65 17.89 -2.09
C GLY A 135 0.86 18.47 -3.26
N LEU A 136 0.17 17.61 -4.03
CA LEU A 136 -0.55 18.00 -5.24
C LEU A 136 -2.09 17.98 -5.09
N TRP A 137 -2.61 17.87 -3.87
CA TRP A 137 -4.05 17.92 -3.65
C TRP A 137 -4.63 19.28 -3.97
N THR A 138 -5.72 19.28 -4.73
CA THR A 138 -6.63 20.40 -4.99
C THR A 138 -8.07 19.92 -4.79
N GLU A 139 -9.01 20.80 -4.48
CA GLU A 139 -10.43 20.43 -4.35
C GLU A 139 -10.96 19.78 -5.63
N GLU A 140 -10.53 20.27 -6.78
CA GLU A 140 -10.94 19.76 -8.09
C GLU A 140 -10.51 18.30 -8.27
N ASN A 141 -9.20 17.96 -8.05
CA ASN A 141 -8.73 16.59 -8.25
C ASN A 141 -9.27 15.64 -7.18
N MET A 142 -9.45 16.07 -5.93
CA MET A 142 -10.08 15.28 -4.87
C MET A 142 -11.53 14.94 -5.21
N LYS A 143 -12.33 15.92 -5.61
CA LYS A 143 -13.73 15.73 -6.04
C LYS A 143 -13.82 14.79 -7.25
N ALA A 144 -12.95 14.99 -8.22
CA ALA A 144 -12.89 14.19 -9.42
C ALA A 144 -12.57 12.74 -9.13
N LEU A 145 -11.51 12.47 -8.37
CA LEU A 145 -11.11 11.09 -8.00
C LEU A 145 -12.18 10.39 -7.15
N ALA A 146 -12.81 11.09 -6.20
CA ALA A 146 -13.91 10.55 -5.43
C ALA A 146 -15.10 10.17 -6.33
N SER A 147 -15.44 11.02 -7.32
CA SER A 147 -16.48 10.75 -8.33
C SER A 147 -16.11 9.61 -9.28
N ASP A 148 -14.83 9.35 -9.49
CA ASP A 148 -14.32 8.27 -10.33
C ASP A 148 -14.24 6.91 -9.59
N GLY A 149 -14.71 6.83 -8.33
CA GLY A 149 -14.83 5.60 -7.57
C GLY A 149 -13.61 5.26 -6.69
N LEU A 150 -12.75 6.25 -6.37
CA LEU A 150 -11.62 6.08 -5.45
C LEU A 150 -12.11 5.54 -4.11
N SER A 151 -11.51 4.44 -3.65
CA SER A 151 -11.91 3.75 -2.42
C SER A 151 -11.22 4.31 -1.17
N SER A 152 -9.93 4.53 -1.23
CA SER A 152 -9.17 5.11 -0.11
C SER A 152 -7.90 5.84 -0.55
N VAL A 153 -7.37 6.67 0.34
CA VAL A 153 -6.14 7.42 0.14
C VAL A 153 -5.19 7.15 1.31
N ILE A 154 -3.96 6.82 0.97
CA ILE A 154 -2.87 6.69 1.93
C ILE A 154 -1.94 7.89 1.74
N MET A 155 -1.72 8.67 2.80
CA MET A 155 -0.83 9.84 2.73
C MET A 155 0.37 9.66 3.64
N SER A 156 1.54 9.93 3.08
CA SER A 156 2.80 9.67 3.75
C SER A 156 3.13 10.74 4.79
N ILE A 157 3.59 10.30 5.96
CA ILE A 157 4.05 11.12 7.09
C ILE A 157 5.43 10.63 7.53
N ASP A 158 6.38 11.54 7.76
CA ASP A 158 7.79 11.19 8.07
C ASP A 158 8.23 11.59 9.48
N ALA A 159 7.51 12.50 10.11
CA ALA A 159 7.87 13.08 11.41
C ALA A 159 6.62 13.40 12.23
N HIS A 160 6.81 13.76 13.51
CA HIS A 160 5.75 14.15 14.44
C HIS A 160 5.59 15.67 14.58
N ASP A 161 6.15 16.43 13.63
CA ASP A 161 5.97 17.88 13.52
C ASP A 161 6.00 18.36 12.07
N ILE A 162 5.37 19.52 11.83
CA ILE A 162 5.20 20.09 10.49
C ILE A 162 6.56 20.42 9.86
N ALA A 163 7.45 21.08 10.59
CA ALA A 163 8.70 21.60 10.02
C ALA A 163 9.62 20.47 9.58
N ALA A 164 9.78 19.42 10.40
CA ALA A 164 10.60 18.26 10.08
C ALA A 164 10.02 17.49 8.89
N HIS A 165 8.69 17.29 8.85
CA HIS A 165 8.02 16.61 7.74
C HIS A 165 8.19 17.37 6.41
N GLU A 166 7.86 18.66 6.39
CA GLU A 166 7.94 19.49 5.18
C GLU A 166 9.37 19.65 4.67
N LYS A 167 10.32 19.82 5.59
CA LYS A 167 11.74 19.89 5.27
C LYS A 167 12.24 18.60 4.63
N ASN A 168 11.92 17.44 5.22
CA ASN A 168 12.36 16.15 4.68
C ASN A 168 11.79 15.90 3.27
N ARG A 169 10.54 16.29 3.03
CA ARG A 169 9.90 16.10 1.71
C ARG A 169 10.27 17.18 0.69
N GLY A 170 10.87 18.30 1.11
CA GLY A 170 11.10 19.45 0.26
C GLY A 170 9.79 20.03 -0.32
N LEU A 171 8.68 19.92 0.44
CA LEU A 171 7.34 20.36 0.03
C LEU A 171 6.81 21.35 1.05
N LYS A 172 6.65 22.60 0.60
CA LYS A 172 6.09 23.67 1.42
C LYS A 172 4.59 23.51 1.59
N ASP A 173 4.08 23.80 2.79
CA ASP A 173 2.65 23.78 3.16
C ASP A 173 1.95 22.43 2.90
N VAL A 174 2.70 21.32 2.81
CA VAL A 174 2.12 20.00 2.54
C VAL A 174 1.22 19.52 3.68
N CYS A 175 1.56 19.82 4.95
CA CYS A 175 0.72 19.47 6.09
C CYS A 175 -0.64 20.18 6.04
N ALA A 176 -0.70 21.45 5.61
CA ALA A 176 -1.96 22.16 5.41
C ALA A 176 -2.80 21.55 4.29
N LYS A 177 -2.16 21.11 3.19
CA LYS A 177 -2.84 20.40 2.09
C LYS A 177 -3.38 19.04 2.53
N ILE A 178 -2.61 18.28 3.30
CA ILE A 178 -3.02 16.98 3.88
C ILE A 178 -4.23 17.16 4.79
N ARG A 179 -4.23 18.17 5.67
CA ARG A 179 -5.38 18.46 6.54
C ARG A 179 -6.64 18.73 5.73
N ARG A 180 -6.57 19.62 4.75
CA ARG A 180 -7.72 19.90 3.85
C ARG A 180 -8.18 18.65 3.10
N ALA A 181 -7.23 17.82 2.64
CA ALA A 181 -7.55 16.60 1.94
C ALA A 181 -8.28 15.60 2.86
N ASN A 182 -7.86 15.46 4.12
CA ASN A 182 -8.54 14.62 5.09
C ASN A 182 -9.99 15.08 5.33
N GLU A 183 -10.17 16.38 5.64
CA GLU A 183 -11.51 16.97 5.84
C GLU A 183 -12.41 16.75 4.62
N PHE A 184 -11.87 16.97 3.41
CA PHE A 184 -12.62 16.85 2.17
C PHE A 184 -12.98 15.40 1.84
N PHE A 185 -12.02 14.47 1.89
CA PHE A 185 -12.26 13.06 1.60
C PHE A 185 -13.21 12.41 2.60
N LEU A 186 -13.07 12.72 3.90
CA LEU A 186 -13.99 12.23 4.93
C LEU A 186 -15.42 12.72 4.70
N SER A 187 -15.62 13.98 4.26
CA SER A 187 -16.94 14.50 3.91
C SER A 187 -17.59 13.75 2.73
N LEU A 188 -16.79 13.17 1.85
CA LEU A 188 -17.22 12.34 0.73
C LEU A 188 -17.25 10.85 1.08
N GLY A 189 -16.94 10.48 2.33
CA GLY A 189 -16.86 9.11 2.80
C GLY A 189 -15.70 8.30 2.16
N VAL A 190 -14.66 8.96 1.62
CA VAL A 190 -13.41 8.32 1.22
C VAL A 190 -12.51 8.22 2.45
N GLN A 191 -11.99 7.03 2.73
CA GLN A 191 -11.09 6.83 3.85
C GLN A 191 -9.70 7.38 3.57
N THR A 192 -9.09 7.93 4.60
CA THR A 192 -7.70 8.36 4.59
C THR A 192 -6.91 7.67 5.71
N THR A 193 -5.67 7.31 5.42
CA THR A 193 -4.75 6.65 6.36
C THR A 193 -3.39 7.35 6.29
N ALA A 194 -2.81 7.67 7.44
CA ALA A 194 -1.42 8.13 7.50
C ALA A 194 -0.48 6.93 7.33
N SER A 195 0.40 6.95 6.33
CA SER A 195 1.51 5.99 6.20
C SER A 195 2.78 6.61 6.77
N ILE A 196 3.25 6.07 7.88
CA ILE A 196 4.38 6.60 8.63
C ILE A 196 5.62 5.77 8.32
N THR A 197 6.63 6.38 7.68
CA THR A 197 7.93 5.74 7.58
C THR A 197 8.63 5.82 8.93
N ALA A 198 8.85 4.66 9.56
CA ALA A 198 9.62 4.60 10.80
C ALA A 198 11.06 5.07 10.52
N SER A 199 11.37 6.28 10.92
CA SER A 199 12.63 6.97 10.62
C SER A 199 13.19 7.66 11.88
N LYS A 200 14.45 8.07 11.82
CA LYS A 200 15.08 8.86 12.90
C LYS A 200 14.56 10.29 13.00
N LEU A 201 13.67 10.72 12.11
CA LEU A 201 12.92 11.98 12.22
C LEU A 201 11.82 11.91 13.29
N ILE A 202 11.41 10.69 13.69
CA ILE A 202 10.43 10.49 14.75
C ILE A 202 11.20 10.31 16.07
N GLU A 203 11.48 11.40 16.75
CA GLU A 203 12.18 11.37 18.03
C GLU A 203 11.26 10.86 19.16
N ASP A 204 9.96 11.19 19.08
CA ASP A 204 8.98 10.88 20.12
C ASP A 204 7.67 10.32 19.51
N TYR A 205 7.49 9.00 19.63
CA TYR A 205 6.31 8.30 19.12
C TYR A 205 5.02 8.64 19.91
N ASP A 206 5.15 9.08 21.16
CA ASP A 206 3.98 9.44 21.98
C ASP A 206 3.32 10.76 21.50
N LYS A 207 4.02 11.57 20.71
CA LYS A 207 3.49 12.78 20.07
C LYS A 207 2.75 12.54 18.76
N LEU A 208 2.97 11.38 18.12
CA LEU A 208 2.37 11.07 16.82
C LEU A 208 0.83 11.12 16.84
N PRO A 209 0.11 10.56 17.83
CA PRO A 209 -1.35 10.59 17.85
C PRO A 209 -1.91 12.01 17.73
N ALA A 210 -1.47 12.91 18.60
CA ALA A 210 -1.93 14.30 18.59
C ALA A 210 -1.55 15.03 17.29
N PHE A 211 -0.39 14.75 16.75
CA PHE A 211 0.03 15.30 15.44
C PHE A 211 -0.87 14.81 14.31
N LEU A 212 -1.13 13.50 14.23
CA LEU A 212 -1.98 12.90 13.19
C LEU A 212 -3.43 13.39 13.29
N GLU A 213 -3.98 13.48 14.49
CA GLU A 213 -5.30 14.07 14.75
C GLU A 213 -5.36 15.53 14.31
N SER A 214 -4.29 16.31 14.54
CA SER A 214 -4.21 17.70 14.08
C SER A 214 -4.22 17.85 12.57
N LEU A 215 -3.84 16.79 11.84
CA LEU A 215 -3.92 16.68 10.38
C LEU A 215 -5.23 16.04 9.90
N GLY A 216 -6.13 15.63 10.81
CA GLY A 216 -7.42 15.03 10.48
C GLY A 216 -7.40 13.55 10.17
N PHE A 217 -6.32 12.82 10.48
CA PHE A 217 -6.29 11.36 10.32
C PHE A 217 -7.00 10.65 11.48
N GLU A 218 -7.78 9.62 11.13
CA GLU A 218 -8.43 8.74 12.11
C GLU A 218 -7.63 7.47 12.41
N ASN A 219 -6.60 7.16 11.61
CA ASN A 219 -5.76 5.98 11.74
C ASN A 219 -4.41 6.15 11.04
N CYS A 220 -3.46 5.28 11.38
CA CYS A 220 -2.17 5.22 10.70
C CYS A 220 -1.68 3.78 10.50
N THR A 221 -0.74 3.63 9.58
CA THR A 221 0.08 2.43 9.41
C THR A 221 1.56 2.82 9.40
N PHE A 222 2.41 1.94 9.91
CA PHE A 222 3.86 2.13 9.88
C PHE A 222 4.49 1.30 8.77
N SER A 223 5.34 1.94 7.99
CA SER A 223 6.24 1.29 7.05
C SER A 223 7.61 1.14 7.70
N TYR A 224 8.12 -0.08 7.76
CA TYR A 224 9.37 -0.38 8.46
C TYR A 224 10.57 -0.19 7.54
N PRO A 225 11.65 0.45 8.03
CA PRO A 225 12.87 0.58 7.24
C PRO A 225 13.54 -0.78 7.07
N LEU A 226 14.09 -0.99 5.89
CA LEU A 226 14.84 -2.19 5.55
C LEU A 226 16.30 -1.82 5.41
N THR A 227 17.14 -2.39 6.26
CA THR A 227 18.56 -2.07 6.33
C THR A 227 19.37 -2.67 5.17
N ASP A 228 18.84 -3.70 4.51
CA ASP A 228 19.56 -4.51 3.52
C ASP A 228 18.87 -4.54 2.14
N LEU A 229 17.97 -3.59 1.86
CA LEU A 229 17.22 -3.61 0.61
C LEU A 229 18.06 -3.09 -0.55
N LYS A 230 18.43 -3.98 -1.44
CA LYS A 230 19.05 -3.66 -2.73
C LYS A 230 18.03 -3.68 -3.87
N SER A 231 16.81 -3.26 -3.63
CA SER A 231 15.84 -3.22 -4.73
C SER A 231 16.06 -2.00 -5.61
N SER A 232 15.77 -2.16 -6.89
CA SER A 232 16.05 -1.20 -7.94
C SER A 232 15.38 0.17 -7.78
N TYR A 233 14.40 0.32 -6.88
CA TYR A 233 13.67 1.57 -6.73
C TYR A 233 13.53 2.09 -5.28
N LEU A 234 13.79 1.25 -4.28
CA LEU A 234 13.90 1.68 -2.89
C LEU A 234 15.38 1.84 -2.50
N SER A 235 16.16 2.53 -3.34
CA SER A 235 17.49 2.93 -2.91
C SER A 235 17.30 3.95 -1.79
N PHE A 236 17.53 3.50 -0.56
CA PHE A 236 17.59 4.40 0.58
C PHE A 236 18.76 5.34 0.41
N SER A 237 18.51 6.63 0.61
CA SER A 237 19.60 7.59 0.56
C SER A 237 20.62 7.29 1.67
N GLU A 238 21.86 7.60 1.41
CA GLU A 238 22.97 7.45 2.36
C GLU A 238 22.82 8.31 3.64
N GLY A 239 21.73 9.08 3.76
CA GLY A 239 21.50 10.06 4.84
C GLY A 239 21.25 9.51 6.24
N GLY A 240 21.29 8.19 6.45
CA GLY A 240 21.17 7.58 7.78
C GLY A 240 19.79 7.67 8.44
N LEU A 241 18.82 8.34 7.85
CA LEU A 241 17.50 8.57 8.44
C LEU A 241 16.68 7.29 8.67
N VAL A 242 16.92 6.25 7.87
CA VAL A 242 16.25 4.94 7.96
C VAL A 242 17.28 3.83 8.26
N SER A 243 18.49 4.17 8.63
CA SER A 243 19.52 3.22 9.03
C SER A 243 19.44 2.95 10.54
N PHE A 244 18.97 1.77 10.89
CA PHE A 244 18.83 1.30 12.27
C PHE A 244 19.65 0.03 12.49
N THR A 245 20.22 -0.12 13.67
CA THR A 245 20.66 -1.42 14.17
C THR A 245 19.42 -2.29 14.47
N LYS A 246 19.61 -3.61 14.60
CA LYS A 246 18.52 -4.53 14.97
C LYS A 246 17.90 -4.16 16.33
N ASP A 247 18.72 -3.75 17.28
CA ASP A 247 18.25 -3.37 18.62
C ASP A 247 17.46 -2.04 18.58
N GLU A 248 17.97 -1.03 17.86
CA GLU A 248 17.24 0.24 17.66
C GLU A 248 15.87 -0.02 17.01
N LEU A 249 15.82 -0.86 15.97
CA LEU A 249 14.57 -1.16 15.27
C LEU A 249 13.63 -2.00 16.15
N TYR A 250 14.16 -2.91 16.98
CA TYR A 250 13.36 -3.62 17.97
C TYR A 250 12.67 -2.67 18.94
N GLU A 251 13.37 -1.65 19.44
CA GLU A 251 12.82 -0.62 20.30
C GLU A 251 11.79 0.26 19.57
N VAL A 252 11.97 0.51 18.28
CA VAL A 252 10.95 1.19 17.46
C VAL A 252 9.64 0.39 17.46
N PHE A 253 9.68 -0.92 17.28
CA PHE A 253 8.48 -1.77 17.36
C PHE A 253 7.83 -1.72 18.74
N GLU A 254 8.62 -1.71 19.83
CA GLU A 254 8.07 -1.53 21.19
C GLU A 254 7.38 -0.16 21.36
N LYS A 255 7.93 0.91 20.79
CA LYS A 255 7.31 2.24 20.79
C LYS A 255 5.99 2.25 20.01
N ILE A 256 5.94 1.61 18.84
CA ILE A 256 4.71 1.49 18.04
C ILE A 256 3.64 0.70 18.79
N LYS A 257 3.97 -0.46 19.38
CA LYS A 257 3.04 -1.24 20.21
C LYS A 257 2.54 -0.44 21.41
N ARG A 258 3.43 0.30 22.08
CA ARG A 258 3.07 1.17 23.19
C ARG A 258 2.10 2.27 22.76
N MET A 259 2.38 2.94 21.63
CA MET A 259 1.47 3.92 21.03
C MET A 259 0.10 3.29 20.75
N LYS A 260 0.05 2.14 20.07
CA LYS A 260 -1.20 1.43 19.76
C LYS A 260 -2.02 1.11 21.01
N HIS A 261 -1.40 0.60 22.07
CA HIS A 261 -2.12 0.14 23.25
C HIS A 261 -2.41 1.21 24.30
N ARG A 262 -1.59 2.26 24.42
CA ARG A 262 -1.74 3.29 25.44
C ARG A 262 -2.52 4.52 24.99
N SER A 263 -2.29 5.00 23.76
CA SER A 263 -2.98 6.20 23.28
C SER A 263 -4.42 5.93 22.85
N GLY A 264 -4.76 4.68 22.53
CA GLY A 264 -6.04 4.33 21.89
C GLY A 264 -6.16 4.82 20.46
N TYR A 265 -5.10 5.44 19.89
CA TYR A 265 -5.08 5.84 18.48
C TYR A 265 -4.95 4.62 17.57
N PRO A 266 -5.79 4.49 16.55
CA PRO A 266 -5.78 3.29 15.68
C PRO A 266 -4.52 3.18 14.84
N VAL A 267 -3.71 2.15 15.13
CA VAL A 267 -2.56 1.72 14.33
C VAL A 267 -2.96 0.43 13.61
N VAL A 268 -3.02 0.47 12.28
CA VAL A 268 -3.54 -0.63 11.44
C VAL A 268 -2.58 -1.83 11.35
N ASN A 269 -1.29 -1.66 11.70
CA ASN A 269 -0.37 -2.79 11.80
C ASN A 269 -0.81 -3.72 12.94
N PRO A 270 -1.11 -5.01 12.69
CA PRO A 270 -1.52 -5.94 13.72
C PRO A 270 -0.43 -6.15 14.79
N THR A 271 -0.81 -6.27 16.06
CA THR A 271 0.16 -6.54 17.13
C THR A 271 0.93 -7.83 16.87
N GLU A 272 0.25 -8.88 16.39
CA GLU A 272 0.86 -10.14 16.01
C GLU A 272 1.91 -9.99 14.90
N SER A 273 1.70 -9.06 13.98
CA SER A 273 2.68 -8.77 12.91
C SER A 273 3.90 -8.05 13.46
N LEU A 274 3.72 -7.07 14.35
CA LEU A 274 4.82 -6.40 15.04
C LEU A 274 5.67 -7.40 15.85
N ASP A 275 5.03 -8.37 16.51
CA ASP A 275 5.71 -9.46 17.22
C ASP A 275 6.51 -10.38 16.27
N GLU A 276 5.96 -10.69 15.08
CA GLU A 276 6.68 -11.46 14.05
C GLU A 276 7.93 -10.71 13.56
N MET A 277 7.83 -9.39 13.38
CA MET A 277 8.97 -8.57 12.97
C MET A 277 10.06 -8.54 14.05
N GLN A 278 9.67 -8.51 15.31
CA GLN A 278 10.63 -8.61 16.43
C GLN A 278 11.30 -9.98 16.51
N ARG A 279 10.58 -11.09 16.25
CA ARG A 279 11.19 -12.42 16.10
C ARG A 279 12.22 -12.43 14.97
N HIS A 280 11.87 -11.85 13.82
CA HIS A 280 12.78 -11.72 12.68
C HIS A 280 14.09 -11.03 13.07
N LEU A 281 14.02 -9.89 13.76
CA LEU A 281 15.21 -9.16 14.21
C LEU A 281 16.10 -9.96 15.15
N ARG A 282 15.51 -10.81 16.00
CA ARG A 282 16.22 -11.69 16.93
C ARG A 282 16.72 -13.00 16.32
N GLY A 283 16.37 -13.28 15.05
CA GLY A 283 16.68 -14.56 14.42
C GLY A 283 15.88 -15.74 15.00
N GLU A 284 14.74 -15.44 15.63
CA GLU A 284 13.81 -16.46 16.16
C GLU A 284 12.93 -17.01 15.03
N THR A 285 12.32 -18.19 15.26
CA THR A 285 11.41 -18.79 14.29
C THR A 285 10.13 -17.97 14.17
N GLU A 286 9.86 -17.47 12.97
CA GLU A 286 8.63 -16.79 12.63
C GLU A 286 7.49 -17.80 12.40
N GLN A 287 6.27 -17.42 12.79
CA GLN A 287 5.09 -18.30 12.67
C GLN A 287 4.44 -18.20 11.29
N PHE A 288 4.46 -17.00 10.69
CA PHE A 288 3.77 -16.70 9.44
C PHE A 288 4.74 -16.49 8.28
N GLY A 289 4.65 -17.36 7.28
CA GLY A 289 5.31 -17.12 5.99
C GLY A 289 4.63 -16.01 5.19
N CYS A 290 5.43 -15.24 4.46
CA CYS A 290 4.94 -14.17 3.60
C CYS A 290 4.10 -14.73 2.44
N LEU A 291 2.98 -14.07 2.13
CA LEU A 291 2.12 -14.35 0.97
C LEU A 291 2.48 -13.52 -0.27
N GLY A 292 3.62 -12.80 -0.23
CA GLY A 292 4.14 -12.10 -1.40
C GLY A 292 4.46 -13.05 -2.56
N GLY A 293 3.96 -12.75 -3.73
CA GLY A 293 3.99 -13.63 -4.91
C GLY A 293 2.82 -14.61 -5.01
N PHE A 294 1.95 -14.65 -4.00
CA PHE A 294 0.73 -15.45 -4.01
C PHE A 294 -0.55 -14.60 -3.91
N LYS A 295 -0.58 -13.65 -2.97
CA LYS A 295 -1.72 -12.74 -2.75
C LYS A 295 -1.35 -11.28 -2.89
N TYR A 296 -0.07 -10.95 -2.72
CA TYR A 296 0.45 -9.59 -2.72
C TYR A 296 1.55 -9.46 -3.75
N PHE A 297 1.48 -8.41 -4.58
CA PHE A 297 2.37 -8.23 -5.73
C PHE A 297 2.79 -6.77 -5.86
N TYR A 298 3.93 -6.57 -6.48
CA TYR A 298 4.40 -5.27 -6.93
C TYR A 298 4.60 -5.28 -8.45
N LEU A 299 4.12 -4.24 -9.13
CA LEU A 299 4.27 -4.03 -10.56
C LEU A 299 4.99 -2.70 -10.79
N ASP A 300 6.10 -2.74 -11.51
CA ASP A 300 6.84 -1.53 -11.85
C ASP A 300 6.29 -0.83 -13.10
N TRP A 301 6.82 0.36 -13.39
CA TRP A 301 6.46 1.16 -14.57
C TRP A 301 6.98 0.58 -15.90
N HIS A 302 7.75 -0.49 -15.88
CA HIS A 302 8.14 -1.30 -17.03
C HIS A 302 7.25 -2.53 -17.22
N LEU A 303 6.21 -2.66 -16.41
CA LEU A 303 5.25 -3.76 -16.40
C LEU A 303 5.88 -5.10 -15.99
N ASN A 304 6.97 -5.05 -15.22
CA ASN A 304 7.55 -6.23 -14.60
C ASN A 304 6.86 -6.51 -13.28
N LEU A 305 6.34 -7.72 -13.12
CA LEU A 305 5.65 -8.18 -11.92
C LEU A 305 6.64 -8.83 -10.96
N TYR A 306 6.67 -8.34 -9.74
CA TYR A 306 7.51 -8.87 -8.66
C TYR A 306 6.64 -9.47 -7.55
N ARG A 307 7.17 -10.48 -6.87
CA ARG A 307 6.52 -11.01 -5.68
C ARG A 307 6.49 -10.01 -4.50
N CYS A 308 7.46 -9.13 -4.43
CA CYS A 308 7.54 -8.03 -3.46
C CYS A 308 8.70 -7.09 -3.82
N HIS A 309 8.85 -6.01 -3.09
CA HIS A 309 9.90 -5.00 -3.26
C HIS A 309 11.32 -5.50 -2.97
N PHE A 310 11.47 -6.59 -2.22
CA PHE A 310 12.77 -7.16 -1.87
C PHE A 310 13.44 -7.92 -3.04
N TRP A 311 12.66 -8.42 -4.00
CA TRP A 311 13.18 -9.23 -5.08
C TRP A 311 13.63 -8.37 -6.25
N GLU A 312 14.90 -8.56 -6.66
CA GLU A 312 15.49 -7.85 -7.80
C GLU A 312 15.04 -8.43 -9.15
N THR A 313 14.71 -9.72 -9.17
CA THR A 313 14.27 -10.42 -10.38
C THR A 313 12.73 -10.45 -10.42
N PRO A 314 12.12 -9.98 -11.52
CA PRO A 314 10.68 -10.10 -11.71
C PRO A 314 10.25 -11.56 -11.82
N MET A 315 9.03 -11.86 -11.40
CA MET A 315 8.38 -13.16 -11.62
C MET A 315 8.12 -13.38 -13.11
N CYS A 316 7.64 -12.34 -13.78
CA CYS A 316 7.33 -12.31 -15.21
C CYS A 316 7.05 -10.86 -15.66
N ASN A 317 6.88 -10.65 -16.95
CA ASN A 317 6.15 -9.47 -17.42
C ASN A 317 4.66 -9.66 -17.13
N VAL A 318 3.92 -8.56 -16.86
CA VAL A 318 2.50 -8.63 -16.47
C VAL A 318 1.62 -9.35 -17.52
N TYR A 319 1.95 -9.23 -18.78
CA TYR A 319 1.21 -9.90 -19.87
C TYR A 319 1.32 -11.44 -19.85
N GLU A 320 2.31 -11.98 -19.14
CA GLU A 320 2.55 -13.41 -18.94
C GLU A 320 2.01 -13.92 -17.60
N TRP A 321 1.34 -13.03 -16.82
CA TRP A 321 0.89 -13.38 -15.49
C TRP A 321 -0.33 -14.27 -15.51
N ASP A 322 -0.16 -15.47 -14.95
CA ASP A 322 -1.21 -16.45 -14.68
C ASP A 322 -0.93 -17.23 -13.38
N GLU A 323 -1.80 -18.16 -13.04
CA GLU A 323 -1.68 -18.97 -11.82
C GLU A 323 -0.38 -19.79 -11.74
N SER A 324 0.24 -20.14 -12.87
CA SER A 324 1.49 -20.91 -12.90
C SER A 324 2.70 -20.13 -12.40
N LYS A 325 2.57 -18.79 -12.34
CA LYS A 325 3.62 -17.89 -11.84
C LYS A 325 3.53 -17.65 -10.34
N LEU A 326 2.47 -18.11 -9.68
CA LEU A 326 2.27 -17.87 -8.26
C LEU A 326 3.33 -18.58 -7.41
N VAL A 327 3.88 -17.89 -6.43
CA VAL A 327 4.91 -18.40 -5.52
C VAL A 327 4.38 -18.45 -4.10
N ARG A 328 4.41 -19.64 -3.48
CA ARG A 328 4.00 -19.86 -2.10
C ARG A 328 5.02 -20.76 -1.39
N ASP A 329 6.13 -20.17 -0.97
CA ASP A 329 7.28 -20.87 -0.39
C ASP A 329 7.47 -20.61 1.11
N GLY A 330 6.56 -19.85 1.76
CA GLY A 330 6.67 -19.53 3.18
C GLY A 330 7.82 -18.57 3.50
N CYS A 331 8.19 -17.70 2.59
CA CYS A 331 9.31 -16.76 2.73
C CYS A 331 9.25 -15.93 4.02
N THR A 332 10.39 -15.82 4.72
CA THR A 332 10.59 -14.99 5.91
C THR A 332 11.86 -14.13 5.81
N ARG A 333 12.26 -13.73 4.59
CA ARG A 333 13.55 -13.05 4.36
C ARG A 333 13.60 -11.59 4.78
N CYS A 334 12.46 -10.96 5.01
CA CYS A 334 12.40 -9.51 5.25
C CYS A 334 11.21 -9.12 6.14
N MET A 335 11.16 -7.83 6.49
CA MET A 335 10.12 -7.22 7.34
C MET A 335 9.23 -6.23 6.58
N ILE A 336 9.10 -6.32 5.27
CA ILE A 336 8.28 -5.35 4.52
C ILE A 336 6.82 -5.44 4.95
N ASP A 337 6.33 -4.38 5.59
CA ASP A 337 4.97 -4.26 6.14
C ASP A 337 3.88 -4.59 5.12
N CYS A 338 3.95 -4.00 3.92
CA CYS A 338 2.98 -4.20 2.85
C CYS A 338 2.72 -5.67 2.45
N TYR A 339 3.60 -6.58 2.84
CA TYR A 339 3.48 -8.02 2.55
C TYR A 339 3.39 -8.86 3.82
N ARG A 340 4.12 -8.48 4.88
CA ARG A 340 4.19 -9.25 6.11
C ARG A 340 2.94 -9.08 6.96
N ASP A 341 2.50 -7.85 7.17
CA ASP A 341 1.32 -7.54 7.96
C ASP A 341 0.05 -8.18 7.38
N PRO A 342 -0.28 -7.97 6.08
CA PRO A 342 -1.45 -8.61 5.53
C PRO A 342 -1.31 -10.14 5.41
N SER A 343 -0.08 -10.71 5.42
CA SER A 343 0.09 -12.17 5.47
C SER A 343 -0.41 -12.77 6.78
N VAL A 344 -0.26 -12.07 7.90
CA VAL A 344 -0.84 -12.48 9.19
C VAL A 344 -2.36 -12.40 9.14
N LEU A 345 -2.91 -11.29 8.63
CA LEU A 345 -4.36 -11.08 8.53
C LEU A 345 -5.05 -12.09 7.61
N GLN A 346 -4.47 -12.38 6.45
CA GLN A 346 -5.09 -13.24 5.43
C GLN A 346 -4.80 -14.74 5.63
N PHE A 347 -3.96 -15.10 6.60
CA PHE A 347 -3.60 -16.51 6.85
C PHE A 347 -4.82 -17.40 7.04
N VAL A 348 -5.80 -16.97 7.84
CA VAL A 348 -7.02 -17.75 8.09
C VAL A 348 -7.83 -17.97 6.82
N ALA A 349 -7.96 -16.97 5.95
CA ALA A 349 -8.68 -17.10 4.68
C ALA A 349 -7.99 -18.09 3.73
N VAL A 350 -6.65 -18.05 3.67
CA VAL A 350 -5.84 -19.03 2.91
C VAL A 350 -5.96 -20.43 3.51
N SER A 351 -6.00 -20.56 4.82
CA SER A 351 -6.21 -21.85 5.51
C SER A 351 -7.59 -22.44 5.20
N VAL A 352 -8.63 -21.60 5.12
CA VAL A 352 -9.97 -22.01 4.69
C VAL A 352 -9.96 -22.53 3.25
N MET A 353 -9.31 -21.82 2.33
CA MET A 353 -9.13 -22.28 0.94
C MET A 353 -8.42 -23.64 0.88
N ASP A 354 -7.31 -23.79 1.60
CA ASP A 354 -6.54 -25.04 1.61
C ASP A 354 -7.37 -26.21 2.18
N THR A 355 -8.15 -25.93 3.22
CA THR A 355 -9.11 -26.90 3.78
C THR A 355 -10.14 -27.32 2.73
N TRP A 356 -10.74 -26.35 2.06
CA TRP A 356 -11.75 -26.59 1.04
C TRP A 356 -11.22 -27.39 -0.15
N LYS A 357 -10.02 -27.04 -0.64
CA LYS A 357 -9.35 -27.78 -1.72
C LYS A 357 -9.02 -29.23 -1.29
N ALA A 358 -8.54 -29.43 -0.05
CA ALA A 358 -8.26 -30.75 0.48
C ALA A 358 -9.53 -31.61 0.61
N LEU A 359 -10.65 -31.05 1.07
CA LEU A 359 -11.96 -31.73 1.14
C LEU A 359 -12.46 -32.15 -0.24
N LYS A 360 -12.40 -31.26 -1.24
CA LYS A 360 -12.78 -31.58 -2.63
C LYS A 360 -11.97 -32.74 -3.22
N GLN A 361 -10.73 -32.94 -2.74
CA GLN A 361 -9.84 -34.01 -3.16
C GLN A 361 -9.92 -35.27 -2.30
N GLY A 362 -10.84 -35.34 -1.33
CA GLY A 362 -10.96 -36.46 -0.38
C GLY A 362 -9.81 -36.58 0.65
N GLN A 363 -8.99 -35.54 0.80
CA GLN A 363 -7.81 -35.52 1.68
C GLN A 363 -8.19 -35.06 3.11
N PHE A 364 -9.03 -35.81 3.81
CA PHE A 364 -9.61 -35.40 5.09
C PHE A 364 -8.58 -35.11 6.20
N LEU A 365 -7.49 -35.91 6.29
CA LEU A 365 -6.42 -35.64 7.26
C LEU A 365 -5.68 -34.33 6.99
N ARG A 366 -5.49 -33.98 5.71
CA ARG A 366 -4.90 -32.71 5.30
C ARG A 366 -5.84 -31.55 5.62
N ALA A 367 -7.12 -31.69 5.32
CA ALA A 367 -8.13 -30.70 5.69
C ALA A 367 -8.14 -30.44 7.20
N ALA A 368 -8.13 -31.51 8.02
CA ALA A 368 -8.07 -31.40 9.47
C ALA A 368 -6.83 -30.64 9.97
N ARG A 369 -5.65 -30.88 9.37
CA ARG A 369 -4.42 -30.13 9.72
C ARG A 369 -4.57 -28.62 9.47
N HIS A 370 -5.21 -28.22 8.37
CA HIS A 370 -5.45 -26.79 8.08
C HIS A 370 -6.45 -26.19 9.07
N VAL A 371 -7.55 -26.89 9.39
CA VAL A 371 -8.57 -26.40 10.35
C VAL A 371 -7.98 -26.21 11.75
N PHE A 372 -7.20 -27.18 12.23
CA PHE A 372 -6.63 -27.18 13.59
C PHE A 372 -5.27 -26.48 13.68
N ASP A 373 -4.84 -25.75 12.65
CA ASP A 373 -3.63 -24.93 12.73
C ASP A 373 -3.84 -23.77 13.71
N ARG A 374 -3.02 -23.76 14.79
CA ARG A 374 -3.13 -22.75 15.85
C ARG A 374 -2.95 -21.32 15.33
N ARG A 375 -2.25 -21.12 14.22
CA ARG A 375 -2.07 -19.83 13.56
C ARG A 375 -3.39 -19.22 13.10
N ASN A 376 -4.41 -20.02 12.83
CA ASN A 376 -5.75 -19.53 12.52
C ASN A 376 -6.31 -18.66 13.64
N LEU A 377 -6.12 -19.07 14.92
CA LEU A 377 -6.58 -18.29 16.06
C LEU A 377 -5.84 -16.95 16.18
N THR A 378 -4.52 -16.97 15.94
CA THR A 378 -3.69 -15.75 15.93
C THR A 378 -4.13 -14.80 14.79
N SER A 379 -4.35 -15.35 13.58
CA SER A 379 -4.83 -14.58 12.44
C SER A 379 -6.23 -13.98 12.69
N ILE A 380 -7.16 -14.76 13.27
CA ILE A 380 -8.51 -14.27 13.64
C ILE A 380 -8.40 -13.13 14.66
N LYS A 381 -7.54 -13.28 15.67
CA LYS A 381 -7.31 -12.23 16.67
C LYS A 381 -6.78 -10.96 16.04
N ALA A 382 -5.80 -11.05 15.13
CA ALA A 382 -5.27 -9.93 14.39
C ALA A 382 -6.36 -9.23 13.54
N VAL A 383 -7.20 -10.00 12.84
CA VAL A 383 -8.34 -9.45 12.10
C VAL A 383 -9.35 -8.77 13.03
N ALA A 384 -9.63 -9.35 14.20
CA ALA A 384 -10.59 -8.78 15.17
C ALA A 384 -10.08 -7.47 15.79
N GLU A 385 -8.77 -7.36 16.04
CA GLU A 385 -8.13 -6.15 16.56
C GLU A 385 -8.37 -4.95 15.63
N ASP A 386 -8.22 -5.14 14.33
CA ASP A 386 -8.28 -4.09 13.33
C ASP A 386 -9.57 -4.12 12.48
N PHE A 387 -10.59 -4.91 12.89
CA PHE A 387 -11.80 -5.16 12.11
C PHE A 387 -12.49 -3.90 11.60
N LYS A 388 -12.59 -2.86 12.42
CA LYS A 388 -13.21 -1.58 12.03
C LYS A 388 -12.51 -0.92 10.85
N TRP A 389 -11.20 -1.12 10.71
CA TRP A 389 -10.38 -0.49 9.67
C TRP A 389 -10.26 -1.38 8.44
N VAL A 390 -10.10 -2.68 8.63
CA VAL A 390 -10.05 -3.66 7.52
C VAL A 390 -11.36 -3.69 6.73
N THR A 391 -12.51 -3.48 7.37
CA THR A 391 -13.82 -3.51 6.70
C THR A 391 -14.23 -2.20 6.06
N LYS A 392 -13.58 -1.10 6.41
CA LYS A 392 -13.86 0.20 5.82
C LYS A 392 -13.15 0.41 4.46
N VAL A 393 -12.06 -0.30 4.15
CA VAL A 393 -11.26 -0.19 2.90
C VAL A 393 -11.87 -0.95 1.73
#